data_0dd8e10c89e24a99cd325d662fd92480
#
_entry.id   0dd8e10c89e24a99cd325d662fd92480
#
_cell.length_a   1.000
_cell.length_b   1.000
_cell.length_c   1.000
_cell.angle_alpha   90.00
_cell.angle_beta   90.00
_cell.angle_gamma   90.00
#
_symmetry.space_group_name_H-M   'P 1'
#
loop_
_entity.id
_entity.type
_entity.pdbx_description
1 polymer ?
#
loop_
_entity_poly.entity_id
_entity_poly.type
_entity_poly.pdbx_seq_one_letter_code
_entity_poly.pdbx_strand_id
1 'polypeptide(L)' 'MGDPTASGAASERFSITLIGAAVRALAALTAATGLSKTDAINRSVQVYGFLAQQMADGKELLLRDKDGTTERVHIV' A
#
# COMPACT_ATOMS: atom_id res chain seq x y z
N MET A 1 -18.76 -4.14 -18.03
CA MET A 1 -18.55 -4.28 -17.48
C MET A 1 -18.37 -4.55 -16.98
N GLY A 2 -18.34 -4.53 -16.78
CA GLY A 2 -18.05 -4.90 -16.08
C GLY A 2 -18.00 -4.92 -15.41
N ASP A 3 -18.15 -5.14 -15.04
CA ASP A 3 -18.06 -5.38 -14.16
C ASP A 3 -17.59 -5.32 -13.58
N PRO A 4 -17.77 -5.03 -13.36
CA PRO A 4 -17.14 -5.07 -12.59
C PRO A 4 -17.17 -5.24 -11.79
N THR A 5 -17.57 -5.29 -11.80
CA THR A 5 -17.49 -5.69 -10.99
C THR A 5 -17.09 -6.23 -10.81
N ALA A 6 -17.39 -6.15 -11.43
CA ALA A 6 -16.86 -6.85 -11.11
C ALA A 6 -15.99 -6.94 -10.91
N SER A 7 -15.93 -6.89 -11.37
CA SER A 7 -14.71 -7.00 -11.16
C SER A 7 -14.32 -6.80 -9.81
N GLY A 8 -13.96 -6.06 -9.57
CA GLY A 8 -13.46 -5.77 -8.33
C GLY A 8 -14.31 -6.07 -7.15
N ALA A 9 -15.49 -6.49 -7.38
CA ALA A 9 -16.38 -6.83 -6.28
C ALA A 9 -16.07 -8.18 -5.66
N ALA A 10 -15.40 -9.05 -6.40
CA ALA A 10 -15.12 -10.39 -5.91
C ALA A 10 -13.92 -10.37 -4.95
N SER A 11 -14.09 -10.99 -3.80
CA SER A 11 -12.99 -11.20 -2.85
C SER A 11 -12.30 -12.51 -3.17
N GLU A 12 -10.99 -12.52 -3.00
CA GLU A 12 -10.19 -13.73 -3.14
C GLU A 12 -9.41 -13.97 -1.87
N ARG A 13 -9.22 -15.24 -1.55
CA ARG A 13 -8.45 -15.62 -0.37
C ARG A 13 -7.05 -16.03 -0.80
N PHE A 14 -6.04 -15.42 -0.17
CA PHE A 14 -4.66 -15.76 -0.42
C PHE A 14 -3.99 -16.19 0.88
N SER A 15 -3.09 -17.17 0.76
CA SER A 15 -2.23 -17.56 1.88
C SER A 15 -0.84 -17.05 1.56
N ILE A 16 -0.32 -16.14 2.37
CA ILE A 16 0.97 -15.51 2.13
C ILE A 16 1.84 -15.59 3.38
N THR A 17 3.14 -15.55 3.15
CA THR A 17 4.12 -15.47 4.22
C THR A 17 4.77 -14.09 4.19
N LEU A 18 4.74 -13.38 5.31
CA LEU A 18 5.38 -12.08 5.42
C LEU A 18 6.79 -12.26 5.98
N ILE A 19 7.76 -11.61 5.36
CA ILE A 19 9.12 -11.58 5.89
C ILE A 19 9.16 -10.67 7.14
N GLY A 20 10.22 -10.82 7.95
CA GLY A 20 10.32 -10.09 9.21
C GLY A 20 10.13 -8.59 9.09
N ALA A 21 10.69 -7.97 8.06
CA ALA A 21 10.54 -6.53 7.84
C ALA A 21 9.08 -6.16 7.60
N ALA A 22 8.33 -6.99 6.85
CA ALA A 22 6.92 -6.74 6.60
C ALA A 22 6.07 -6.97 7.84
N VAL A 23 6.45 -7.95 8.68
CA VAL A 23 5.75 -8.17 9.96
C VAL A 23 5.88 -6.92 10.85
N ARG A 24 7.09 -6.37 10.95
CA ARG A 24 7.32 -5.17 11.74
C ARG A 24 6.58 -3.95 11.17
N ALA A 25 6.58 -3.82 9.85
CA ALA A 25 5.87 -2.73 9.19
C ALA A 25 4.36 -2.84 9.43
N LEU A 26 3.83 -4.05 9.39
CA LEU A 26 2.40 -4.28 9.66
C LEU A 26 2.06 -3.87 11.09
N ALA A 27 2.89 -4.23 12.07
CA ALA A 27 2.67 -3.84 13.45
C ALA A 27 2.67 -2.31 13.61
N ALA A 28 3.62 -1.63 12.97
CA ALA A 28 3.68 -0.17 13.01
C ALA A 28 2.45 0.45 12.33
N LEU A 29 2.01 -0.14 11.22
CA LEU A 29 0.87 0.37 10.46
C LEU A 29 -0.43 0.25 11.28
N THR A 30 -0.67 -0.90 11.90
CA THR A 30 -1.88 -1.07 12.72
C THR A 30 -1.85 -0.16 13.94
N ALA A 31 -0.67 0.05 14.55
CA ALA A 31 -0.54 0.96 15.67
C ALA A 31 -0.83 2.41 15.25
N ALA A 32 -0.37 2.82 14.08
CA ALA A 32 -0.53 4.19 13.61
C ALA A 32 -1.95 4.49 13.13
N THR A 33 -2.64 3.49 12.57
CA THR A 33 -3.92 3.72 11.91
C THR A 33 -5.13 3.19 12.67
N GLY A 34 -4.91 2.27 13.61
CA GLY A 34 -6.00 1.59 14.28
C GLY A 34 -6.71 0.55 13.42
N LEU A 35 -6.23 0.29 12.23
CA LEU A 35 -6.82 -0.73 11.36
C LEU A 35 -6.53 -2.13 11.88
N SER A 36 -7.42 -3.07 11.56
CA SER A 36 -7.14 -4.49 11.79
C SER A 36 -6.01 -4.93 10.85
N LYS A 37 -5.39 -6.08 11.15
CA LYS A 37 -4.35 -6.61 10.26
C LYS A 37 -4.87 -6.83 8.85
N THR A 38 -6.07 -7.40 8.73
CA THR A 38 -6.66 -7.65 7.42
C THR A 38 -6.87 -6.35 6.65
N ASP A 39 -7.45 -5.35 7.30
CA ASP A 39 -7.71 -4.07 6.65
C ASP A 39 -6.42 -3.34 6.30
N ALA A 40 -5.41 -3.42 7.17
CA ALA A 40 -4.11 -2.80 6.91
C ALA A 40 -3.44 -3.43 5.70
N ILE A 41 -3.49 -4.76 5.59
CA ILE A 41 -2.91 -5.45 4.45
C ILE A 41 -3.64 -5.09 3.16
N ASN A 42 -4.97 -5.11 3.19
CA ASN A 42 -5.77 -4.75 2.02
C ASN A 42 -5.49 -3.31 1.57
N ARG A 43 -5.43 -2.39 2.52
CA ARG A 43 -5.14 -0.99 2.23
C ARG A 43 -3.74 -0.84 1.65
N SER A 44 -2.78 -1.58 2.20
CA SER A 44 -1.39 -1.52 1.74
C SER A 44 -1.26 -1.98 0.30
N VAL A 45 -1.94 -3.07 -0.07
CA VAL A 45 -1.92 -3.56 -1.44
C VAL A 45 -2.51 -2.54 -2.40
N GLN A 46 -3.63 -1.93 -2.02
CA GLN A 46 -4.27 -0.90 -2.85
C GLN A 46 -3.37 0.31 -3.04
N VAL A 47 -2.77 0.78 -1.95
CA VAL A 47 -1.92 1.96 -1.99
C VAL A 47 -0.67 1.70 -2.83
N TYR A 48 -0.01 0.58 -2.61
CA TYR A 48 1.19 0.28 -3.38
C TYR A 48 0.86 0.01 -4.85
N GLY A 49 -0.24 -0.65 -5.12
CA GLY A 49 -0.69 -0.85 -6.50
C GLY A 49 -0.87 0.48 -7.23
N PHE A 50 -1.51 1.45 -6.56
CA PHE A 50 -1.66 2.79 -7.11
C PHE A 50 -0.29 3.46 -7.35
N LEU A 51 0.58 3.43 -6.34
CA LEU A 51 1.89 4.07 -6.44
C LEU A 51 2.74 3.42 -7.53
N ALA A 52 2.69 2.10 -7.65
CA ALA A 52 3.48 1.39 -8.66
C ALA A 52 3.07 1.83 -10.07
N GLN A 53 1.77 2.03 -10.31
CA GLN A 53 1.31 2.51 -11.60
C GLN A 53 1.77 3.94 -11.88
N GLN A 54 1.72 4.80 -10.87
CA GLN A 54 2.19 6.17 -11.02
C GLN A 54 3.67 6.21 -11.36
N MET A 55 4.47 5.37 -10.70
CA MET A 55 5.90 5.30 -10.97
C MET A 55 6.20 4.70 -12.34
N ALA A 56 5.40 3.72 -12.78
CA ALA A 56 5.54 3.16 -14.13
C ALA A 56 5.27 4.21 -15.20
N ASP A 57 4.45 5.22 -14.89
CA ASP A 57 4.19 6.34 -15.79
C ASP A 57 5.26 7.42 -15.72
N GLY A 58 6.35 7.17 -15.02
CA GLY A 58 7.49 8.08 -14.93
C GLY A 58 7.43 9.08 -13.79
N LYS A 59 6.48 8.93 -12.87
CA LYS A 59 6.38 9.84 -11.73
C LYS A 59 7.30 9.43 -10.61
N GLU A 60 7.71 10.40 -9.81
CA GLU A 60 8.52 10.17 -8.62
C GLU A 60 7.64 10.24 -7.39
N LEU A 61 7.97 9.43 -6.39
CA LEU A 61 7.28 9.47 -5.10
C LEU A 61 8.05 10.38 -4.17
N LEU A 62 7.39 11.43 -3.70
CA LEU A 62 8.01 12.43 -2.83
C LEU A 62 7.23 12.52 -1.51
N LEU A 63 7.96 12.72 -0.44
CA LEU A 63 7.40 13.08 0.87
C LEU A 63 7.83 14.49 1.19
N ARG A 64 6.91 15.31 1.69
CA ARG A 64 7.21 16.68 2.06
C ARG A 64 6.91 16.89 3.53
N ASP A 65 7.89 17.47 4.23
CA ASP A 65 7.74 17.85 5.62
C ASP A 65 6.91 19.12 5.77
N LYS A 66 6.50 19.42 6.99
CA LYS A 66 5.71 20.60 7.29
C LYS A 66 6.44 21.89 6.88
N ASP A 67 7.76 21.89 6.92
CA ASP A 67 8.56 23.05 6.55
C ASP A 67 8.77 23.19 5.06
N GLY A 68 8.20 22.30 4.26
CA GLY A 68 8.31 22.35 2.81
C GLY A 68 9.46 21.56 2.23
N THR A 69 10.32 20.97 3.05
CA THR A 69 11.42 20.13 2.59
C THR A 69 10.86 18.84 1.98
N THR A 70 11.35 18.48 0.79
CA THR A 70 10.91 17.26 0.11
C THR A 70 12.03 16.24 0.05
N GLU A 71 11.63 15.00 0.02
CA GLU A 71 12.54 13.87 -0.03
C GLU A 71 11.98 12.85 -1.02
N ARG A 72 12.84 12.36 -1.91
CA ARG A 72 12.41 11.33 -2.87
C ARG A 72 12.50 9.96 -2.21
N VAL A 73 11.44 9.19 -2.35
CA VAL A 73 11.36 7.85 -1.78
C VAL A 73 11.65 6.83 -2.86
N HIS A 74 12.61 5.94 -2.58
CA HIS A 74 12.91 4.82 -3.45
C HIS A 74 12.30 3.57 -2.86
N ILE A 75 11.49 2.89 -3.67
CA ILE A 75 10.93 1.61 -3.28
C ILE A 75 11.59 0.55 -4.15
N VAL A 76 12.24 -0.40 -3.50
CA VAL A 76 12.95 -1.47 -4.19
C VAL A 76 12.28 -2.80 -3.97
#